data_895dae15497b5c303941c26763b1b24e
#
_entry.id   895dae15497b5c303941c26763b1b24e
#
_cell.length_a   1.000
_cell.length_b   1.000
_cell.length_c   1.000
_cell.angle_alpha   90.00
_cell.angle_beta   90.00
_cell.angle_gamma   90.00
#
_symmetry.space_group_name_H-M   'P 1'
#
loop_
_entity.id
_entity.type
_entity.pdbx_description
1 polymer ?
#
loop_
_entity_poly.entity_id
_entity_poly.type
_entity_poly.pdbx_seq_one_letter_code
_entity_poly.pdbx_strand_id
1 'polypeptide(L)'
;GGIFMINKQNLWFVTLFSLILVLGIYYVTMGDETLSVLAGENNVSSPVEVKESDVIVALQVASDESVLKEMNEYQSILLDDAATIEEKNDAYNALQALSNSKSECEKIKKIIAEKFKYDNFVKINGDTISITIASKEHNKEVANKIIREIQSLYDKQKYITICRSNRSIPCRPKSIYQADFMESL
;
A
#
# COMPACT_ATOMS: atom_id res chain seq x y z
N GLY A 1 -59.27 -12.19 2.85
CA GLY A 1 -58.19 -11.84 3.77
C GLY A 1 -57.76 -13.08 4.54
N GLY A 2 -56.78 -13.84 3.97
CA GLY A 2 -56.20 -15.00 4.65
C GLY A 2 -55.17 -14.53 5.66
N ILE A 3 -55.47 -14.68 6.93
CA ILE A 3 -54.53 -14.47 8.04
C ILE A 3 -53.57 -15.67 8.03
N PHE A 4 -52.37 -15.49 7.54
CA PHE A 4 -51.30 -16.48 7.67
C PHE A 4 -50.93 -16.59 9.14
N MET A 5 -51.40 -17.65 9.82
CA MET A 5 -50.89 -18.03 11.12
C MET A 5 -49.45 -18.47 10.99
N ILE A 6 -48.54 -17.57 11.17
CA ILE A 6 -47.11 -17.83 11.14
C ILE A 6 -46.76 -18.48 12.50
N ASN A 7 -46.54 -19.83 12.49
CA ASN A 7 -46.04 -20.56 13.62
C ASN A 7 -44.64 -19.99 14.02
N LYS A 8 -44.39 -19.83 15.32
CA LYS A 8 -43.09 -19.32 15.82
C LYS A 8 -41.89 -20.09 15.28
N GLN A 9 -42.06 -21.36 14.96
CA GLN A 9 -41.01 -22.19 14.32
C GLN A 9 -40.76 -21.80 12.87
N ASN A 10 -41.80 -21.38 12.15
CA ASN A 10 -41.68 -20.98 10.73
C ASN A 10 -41.14 -19.53 10.62
N LEU A 11 -41.32 -18.70 11.64
CA LEU A 11 -40.81 -17.34 11.68
C LEU A 11 -39.25 -17.36 11.62
N TRP A 12 -38.62 -18.26 12.37
CA TRP A 12 -37.18 -18.45 12.32
C TRP A 12 -36.67 -18.88 10.95
N PHE A 13 -37.40 -19.77 10.27
CA PHE A 13 -37.09 -20.19 8.92
C PHE A 13 -37.20 -19.06 7.89
N VAL A 14 -38.22 -18.20 8.01
CA VAL A 14 -38.44 -17.07 7.10
C VAL A 14 -37.35 -16.01 7.28
N THR A 15 -36.93 -15.74 8.52
CA THR A 15 -35.83 -14.80 8.78
C THR A 15 -34.48 -15.33 8.24
N LEU A 16 -34.21 -16.61 8.43
CA LEU A 16 -32.99 -17.25 7.91
C LEU A 16 -32.98 -17.27 6.37
N PHE A 17 -34.11 -17.60 5.75
CA PHE A 17 -34.27 -17.60 4.29
C PHE A 17 -34.13 -16.19 3.71
N SER A 18 -34.71 -15.17 4.36
CA SER A 18 -34.55 -13.77 3.95
C SER A 18 -33.08 -13.31 4.02
N LEU A 19 -32.35 -13.73 5.05
CA LEU A 19 -30.94 -13.41 5.21
C LEU A 19 -30.08 -14.06 4.11
N ILE A 20 -30.38 -15.33 3.77
CA ILE A 20 -29.70 -16.03 2.66
C ILE A 20 -29.98 -15.34 1.32
N LEU A 21 -31.24 -14.90 1.08
CA LEU A 21 -31.58 -14.17 -0.14
C LEU A 21 -30.85 -12.84 -0.25
N VAL A 22 -30.77 -12.06 0.84
CA VAL A 22 -30.05 -10.77 0.86
C VAL A 22 -28.56 -10.99 0.59
N LEU A 23 -27.95 -12.00 1.24
CA LEU A 23 -26.57 -12.37 0.99
C LEU A 23 -26.37 -12.84 -0.45
N GLY A 24 -27.29 -13.64 -0.99
CA GLY A 24 -27.23 -14.13 -2.37
C GLY A 24 -27.26 -12.98 -3.38
N ILE A 25 -28.17 -12.02 -3.22
CA ILE A 25 -28.24 -10.82 -4.05
C ILE A 25 -26.97 -10.00 -3.92
N TYR A 26 -26.44 -9.83 -2.71
CA TYR A 26 -25.19 -9.12 -2.47
C TYR A 26 -24.01 -9.78 -3.21
N TYR A 27 -23.91 -11.11 -3.18
CA TYR A 27 -22.87 -11.84 -3.91
C TYR A 27 -23.02 -11.77 -5.44
N VAL A 28 -24.25 -11.75 -5.96
CA VAL A 28 -24.48 -11.66 -7.41
C VAL A 28 -24.29 -10.21 -7.92
N THR A 29 -24.53 -9.20 -7.09
CA THR A 29 -24.34 -7.79 -7.46
C THR A 29 -22.92 -7.28 -7.22
N MET A 30 -22.15 -7.91 -6.34
CA MET A 30 -20.70 -7.72 -6.28
C MET A 30 -20.10 -8.47 -7.46
N GLY A 31 -19.84 -7.74 -8.55
CA GLY A 31 -19.27 -8.27 -9.78
C GLY A 31 -18.02 -9.10 -9.56
N ASP A 32 -17.73 -9.95 -10.53
CA ASP A 32 -16.70 -11.01 -10.60
C ASP A 32 -15.27 -10.65 -10.13
N GLU A 33 -15.00 -9.40 -9.80
CA GLU A 33 -13.66 -8.94 -9.38
C GLU A 33 -13.28 -9.34 -7.94
N THR A 34 -14.24 -9.59 -7.05
CA THR A 34 -13.95 -9.95 -5.65
C THR A 34 -13.95 -11.45 -5.39
N LEU A 35 -14.61 -12.24 -6.24
CA LEU A 35 -14.67 -13.70 -6.06
C LEU A 35 -13.36 -14.40 -6.45
N SER A 36 -12.59 -13.82 -7.38
CA SER A 36 -11.30 -14.38 -7.81
C SER A 36 -10.20 -14.27 -6.74
N VAL A 37 -10.35 -13.38 -5.79
CA VAL A 37 -9.38 -13.19 -4.68
C VAL A 37 -9.60 -14.20 -3.55
N LEU A 38 -10.83 -14.67 -3.37
CA LEU A 38 -11.19 -15.62 -2.27
C LEU A 38 -11.10 -17.10 -2.66
N ALA A 39 -11.19 -17.39 -3.95
CA ALA A 39 -11.19 -18.76 -4.45
C ALA A 39 -9.82 -19.21 -4.92
N GLY A 40 -8.75 -19.02 -4.25
CA GLY A 40 -7.40 -19.58 -4.43
C GLY A 40 -7.14 -20.54 -5.63
N GLU A 41 -7.77 -20.31 -6.78
CA GLU A 41 -7.61 -21.15 -7.96
C GLU A 41 -6.48 -20.63 -8.84
N ASN A 42 -5.34 -21.31 -8.69
CA ASN A 42 -4.26 -21.27 -9.66
C ASN A 42 -4.76 -21.74 -11.04
N ASN A 43 -5.31 -20.85 -11.85
CA ASN A 43 -5.43 -21.05 -13.28
C ASN A 43 -4.42 -20.17 -14.01
N VAL A 44 -3.27 -20.77 -14.21
CA VAL A 44 -2.27 -20.37 -15.22
C VAL A 44 -2.91 -20.57 -16.59
N SER A 45 -3.18 -19.49 -17.32
CA SER A 45 -3.06 -19.38 -18.77
C SER A 45 -3.99 -18.32 -19.36
N SER A 46 -3.63 -17.08 -19.21
CA SER A 46 -3.79 -16.03 -20.23
C SER A 46 -2.77 -14.95 -19.92
N PRO A 47 -2.10 -14.32 -20.88
CA PRO A 47 -1.25 -13.18 -20.58
C PRO A 47 -2.19 -12.04 -20.16
N VAL A 48 -2.49 -11.98 -18.89
CA VAL A 48 -3.15 -10.82 -18.27
C VAL A 48 -2.19 -9.66 -18.51
N GLU A 49 -2.60 -8.73 -19.31
CA GLU A 49 -1.92 -7.46 -19.49
C GLU A 49 -2.00 -6.72 -18.15
N VAL A 50 -1.08 -7.04 -17.24
CA VAL A 50 -0.98 -6.40 -15.93
C VAL A 50 -0.75 -4.91 -16.19
N LYS A 51 -1.74 -4.10 -15.89
CA LYS A 51 -1.64 -2.65 -15.96
C LYS A 51 -0.51 -2.20 -15.02
N GLU A 52 0.21 -1.16 -15.39
CA GLU A 52 1.30 -0.61 -14.55
C GLU A 52 0.81 -0.22 -13.15
N SER A 53 -0.46 0.13 -13.02
CA SER A 53 -1.16 0.39 -11.77
C SER A 53 -1.23 -0.84 -10.86
N ASP A 54 -1.41 -2.05 -11.41
CA ASP A 54 -1.52 -3.28 -10.62
C ASP A 54 -0.21 -3.61 -9.89
N VAL A 55 0.92 -3.27 -10.50
CA VAL A 55 2.24 -3.41 -9.86
C VAL A 55 2.38 -2.45 -8.68
N ILE A 56 1.89 -1.22 -8.79
CA ILE A 56 1.90 -0.25 -7.69
C ILE A 56 1.05 -0.75 -6.53
N VAL A 57 -0.13 -1.29 -6.81
CA VAL A 57 -1.01 -1.89 -5.79
C VAL A 57 -0.33 -3.07 -5.11
N ALA A 58 0.30 -3.98 -5.87
CA ALA A 58 1.01 -5.12 -5.31
C ALA A 58 2.17 -4.69 -4.39
N LEU A 59 2.95 -3.68 -4.80
CA LEU A 59 4.01 -3.11 -3.97
C LEU A 59 3.47 -2.47 -2.69
N GLN A 60 2.32 -1.80 -2.76
CA GLN A 60 1.67 -1.20 -1.60
C GLN A 60 1.22 -2.28 -0.62
N VAL A 61 0.53 -3.32 -1.09
CA VAL A 61 0.06 -4.43 -0.26
C VAL A 61 1.24 -5.12 0.43
N ALA A 62 2.28 -5.48 -0.31
CA ALA A 62 3.48 -6.13 0.26
C ALA A 62 4.19 -5.25 1.31
N SER A 63 4.22 -3.93 1.07
CA SER A 63 4.78 -2.98 2.04
C SER A 63 3.92 -2.86 3.29
N ASP A 64 2.59 -2.76 3.13
CA ASP A 64 1.67 -2.65 4.25
C ASP A 64 1.68 -3.93 5.11
N GLU A 65 1.78 -5.11 4.52
CA GLU A 65 1.94 -6.38 5.25
C GLU A 65 3.24 -6.41 6.07
N SER A 66 4.35 -5.95 5.47
CA SER A 66 5.64 -5.86 6.18
C SER A 66 5.56 -4.92 7.37
N VAL A 67 4.96 -3.73 7.18
CA VAL A 67 4.78 -2.73 8.24
C VAL A 67 3.89 -3.27 9.35
N LEU A 68 2.78 -3.93 9.01
CA LEU A 68 1.89 -4.54 10.00
C LEU A 68 2.58 -5.62 10.83
N LYS A 69 3.42 -6.43 10.19
CA LYS A 69 4.21 -7.45 10.88
C LYS A 69 5.18 -6.81 11.89
N GLU A 70 5.94 -5.82 11.46
CA GLU A 70 6.86 -5.09 12.34
C GLU A 70 6.12 -4.39 13.49
N MET A 71 4.97 -3.78 13.22
CA MET A 71 4.13 -3.17 14.27
C MET A 71 3.67 -4.19 15.30
N ASN A 72 3.22 -5.37 14.85
CA ASN A 72 2.78 -6.45 15.75
C ASN A 72 3.95 -6.99 16.61
N GLU A 73 5.16 -7.10 16.03
CA GLU A 73 6.35 -7.51 16.77
C GLU A 73 6.69 -6.52 17.89
N TYR A 74 6.71 -5.22 17.61
CA TYR A 74 6.96 -4.21 18.65
C TYR A 74 5.83 -4.13 19.67
N GLN A 75 4.56 -4.28 19.25
CA GLN A 75 3.44 -4.33 20.18
C GLN A 75 3.52 -5.54 21.13
N SER A 76 3.98 -6.69 20.62
CA SER A 76 4.15 -7.87 21.47
C SER A 76 5.19 -7.64 22.57
N ILE A 77 6.30 -6.93 22.27
CA ILE A 77 7.31 -6.56 23.27
C ILE A 77 6.74 -5.62 24.33
N LEU A 78 5.90 -4.66 23.92
CA LEU A 78 5.24 -3.73 24.86
C LEU A 78 4.28 -4.42 25.81
N LEU A 79 3.65 -5.50 25.36
CA LEU A 79 2.66 -6.28 26.13
C LEU A 79 3.32 -7.41 26.95
N ASP A 80 4.57 -7.73 26.69
CA ASP A 80 5.29 -8.76 27.42
C ASP A 80 5.65 -8.29 28.83
N ASP A 81 5.15 -8.97 29.85
CA ASP A 81 5.45 -8.67 31.24
C ASP A 81 6.91 -9.01 31.63
N ALA A 82 7.55 -9.89 30.87
CA ALA A 82 8.96 -10.28 31.09
C ALA A 82 9.93 -9.30 30.42
N ALA A 83 9.49 -8.45 29.48
CA ALA A 83 10.34 -7.49 28.82
C ALA A 83 10.80 -6.37 29.76
N THR A 84 12.07 -6.00 29.62
CA THR A 84 12.68 -4.92 30.40
C THR A 84 12.14 -3.55 30.00
N ILE A 85 12.34 -2.55 30.87
CA ILE A 85 11.94 -1.16 30.58
C ILE A 85 12.70 -0.64 29.34
N GLU A 86 13.94 -1.02 29.15
CA GLU A 86 14.76 -0.62 28.01
C GLU A 86 14.22 -1.18 26.70
N GLU A 87 13.90 -2.48 26.65
CA GLU A 87 13.27 -3.13 25.48
C GLU A 87 11.91 -2.51 25.14
N LYS A 88 11.10 -2.19 26.14
CA LYS A 88 9.83 -1.50 25.93
C LYS A 88 10.00 -0.08 25.38
N ASN A 89 10.98 0.66 25.87
CA ASN A 89 11.30 2.00 25.34
C ASN A 89 11.79 1.94 23.89
N ASP A 90 12.62 0.96 23.55
CA ASP A 90 13.11 0.77 22.18
C ASP A 90 11.97 0.37 21.24
N ALA A 91 11.10 -0.53 21.66
CA ALA A 91 9.93 -0.93 20.91
C ALA A 91 8.95 0.26 20.67
N TYR A 92 8.75 1.10 21.69
CA TYR A 92 7.93 2.32 21.57
C TYR A 92 8.53 3.31 20.58
N ASN A 93 9.84 3.58 20.67
CA ASN A 93 10.55 4.46 19.76
C ASN A 93 10.50 3.94 18.31
N ALA A 94 10.64 2.62 18.12
CA ALA A 94 10.55 1.97 16.83
C ALA A 94 9.14 2.10 16.23
N LEU A 95 8.09 1.89 17.02
CA LEU A 95 6.69 2.10 16.59
C LEU A 95 6.45 3.55 16.17
N GLN A 96 6.96 4.50 16.93
CA GLN A 96 6.82 5.91 16.61
C GLN A 96 7.55 6.28 15.30
N ALA A 97 8.77 5.77 15.12
CA ALA A 97 9.54 5.96 13.89
C ALA A 97 8.83 5.36 12.67
N LEU A 98 8.26 4.17 12.81
CA LEU A 98 7.50 3.47 11.77
C LEU A 98 6.23 4.25 11.38
N SER A 99 5.49 4.75 12.37
CA SER A 99 4.31 5.59 12.16
C SER A 99 4.63 6.90 11.46
N ASN A 100 5.72 7.56 11.86
CA ASN A 100 6.20 8.78 11.23
C ASN A 100 6.59 8.53 9.77
N SER A 101 7.35 7.47 9.51
CA SER A 101 7.77 7.08 8.16
C SER A 101 6.55 6.80 7.26
N LYS A 102 5.53 6.09 7.77
CA LYS A 102 4.28 5.84 7.05
C LYS A 102 3.56 7.14 6.70
N SER A 103 3.45 8.07 7.67
CA SER A 103 2.82 9.38 7.45
C SER A 103 3.58 10.21 6.40
N GLU A 104 4.91 10.17 6.39
CA GLU A 104 5.72 10.85 5.38
C GLU A 104 5.54 10.22 3.99
N CYS A 105 5.52 8.88 3.89
CA CYS A 105 5.23 8.19 2.63
C CYS A 105 3.88 8.63 2.05
N GLU A 106 2.83 8.68 2.87
CA GLU A 106 1.50 9.09 2.42
C GLU A 106 1.45 10.57 1.96
N LYS A 107 2.17 11.46 2.64
CA LYS A 107 2.30 12.86 2.20
C LYS A 107 2.96 12.96 0.82
N ILE A 108 4.06 12.25 0.60
CA ILE A 108 4.76 12.25 -0.69
C ILE A 108 3.88 11.64 -1.78
N LYS A 109 3.21 10.51 -1.50
CA LYS A 109 2.28 9.86 -2.43
C LYS A 109 1.19 10.84 -2.89
N LYS A 110 0.59 11.56 -1.94
CA LYS A 110 -0.46 12.54 -2.23
C LYS A 110 0.04 13.68 -3.12
N ILE A 111 1.22 14.24 -2.82
CA ILE A 111 1.83 15.30 -3.62
C ILE A 111 2.07 14.83 -5.07
N ILE A 112 2.60 13.61 -5.26
CA ILE A 112 2.85 13.07 -6.60
C ILE A 112 1.52 12.84 -7.35
N ALA A 113 0.53 12.26 -6.70
CA ALA A 113 -0.78 12.02 -7.30
C ALA A 113 -1.50 13.33 -7.68
N GLU A 114 -1.45 14.36 -6.82
CA GLU A 114 -2.13 15.63 -7.06
C GLU A 114 -1.44 16.48 -8.13
N LYS A 115 -0.11 16.63 -8.04
CA LYS A 115 0.65 17.53 -8.92
C LYS A 115 1.04 16.90 -10.26
N PHE A 116 1.37 15.62 -10.26
CA PHE A 116 1.91 14.94 -11.45
C PHE A 116 0.93 13.93 -12.07
N LYS A 117 -0.17 13.58 -11.36
CA LYS A 117 -1.21 12.66 -11.84
C LYS A 117 -0.70 11.24 -12.16
N TYR A 118 0.31 10.76 -11.44
CA TYR A 118 0.81 9.41 -11.54
C TYR A 118 0.40 8.57 -10.34
N ASP A 119 -0.03 7.33 -10.58
CA ASP A 119 -0.08 6.31 -9.55
C ASP A 119 1.34 6.02 -9.11
N ASN A 120 1.56 5.98 -7.81
CA ASN A 120 2.90 5.90 -7.28
C ASN A 120 2.96 5.08 -5.98
N PHE A 121 4.13 4.49 -5.74
CA PHE A 121 4.47 3.85 -4.49
C PHE A 121 5.74 4.50 -3.93
N VAL A 122 5.73 4.82 -2.65
CA VAL A 122 6.84 5.48 -1.95
C VAL A 122 7.30 4.61 -0.80
N LYS A 123 8.61 4.41 -0.71
CA LYS A 123 9.27 3.74 0.42
C LYS A 123 10.38 4.62 0.95
N ILE A 124 10.40 4.84 2.27
CA ILE A 124 11.41 5.62 2.95
C ILE A 124 12.24 4.68 3.83
N ASN A 125 13.55 4.72 3.66
CA ASN A 125 14.52 4.00 4.49
C ASN A 125 15.59 5.00 4.95
N GLY A 126 15.43 5.53 6.15
CA GLY A 126 16.34 6.56 6.69
C GLY A 126 16.36 7.80 5.79
N ASP A 127 17.51 8.08 5.19
CA ASP A 127 17.69 9.23 4.31
C ASP A 127 17.40 8.93 2.82
N THR A 128 17.04 7.68 2.51
CA THR A 128 16.75 7.28 1.14
C THR A 128 15.24 7.20 0.90
N ILE A 129 14.77 7.89 -0.12
CA ILE A 129 13.37 7.88 -0.58
C ILE A 129 13.33 7.21 -1.95
N SER A 130 12.68 6.05 -2.02
CA SER A 130 12.47 5.31 -3.26
C SER A 130 11.03 5.48 -3.73
N ILE A 131 10.88 5.99 -4.95
CA ILE A 131 9.57 6.29 -5.55
C ILE A 131 9.42 5.44 -6.79
N THR A 132 8.35 4.67 -6.87
CA THR A 132 7.99 3.93 -8.07
C THR A 132 6.74 4.57 -8.68
N ILE A 133 6.80 4.96 -9.94
CA ILE A 133 5.68 5.58 -10.65
C ILE A 133 5.16 4.66 -11.76
N ALA A 134 3.84 4.63 -11.94
CA ALA A 134 3.20 3.99 -13.09
C ALA A 134 3.27 4.94 -14.28
N SER A 135 4.23 4.71 -15.19
CA SER A 135 4.40 5.53 -16.39
C SER A 135 4.90 4.69 -17.55
N LYS A 136 4.27 4.87 -18.72
CA LYS A 136 4.69 4.20 -19.97
C LYS A 136 5.96 4.82 -20.55
N GLU A 137 6.17 6.11 -20.32
CA GLU A 137 7.27 6.86 -20.89
C GLU A 137 8.31 7.25 -19.84
N HIS A 138 9.59 7.16 -20.24
CA HIS A 138 10.68 7.61 -19.39
C HIS A 138 10.95 9.09 -19.68
N ASN A 139 10.38 9.97 -18.86
CA ASN A 139 10.61 11.41 -18.96
C ASN A 139 11.52 11.89 -17.82
N LYS A 140 12.80 12.15 -18.15
CA LYS A 140 13.79 12.65 -17.18
C LYS A 140 13.40 14.00 -16.59
N GLU A 141 12.72 14.85 -17.36
CA GLU A 141 12.29 16.17 -16.90
C GLU A 141 11.23 16.06 -15.80
N VAL A 142 10.26 15.14 -15.97
CA VAL A 142 9.25 14.87 -14.96
C VAL A 142 9.89 14.29 -13.70
N ALA A 143 10.81 13.33 -13.86
CA ALA A 143 11.53 12.76 -12.72
C ALA A 143 12.29 13.85 -11.94
N ASN A 144 12.99 14.73 -12.62
CA ASN A 144 13.71 15.84 -11.99
C ASN A 144 12.77 16.84 -11.29
N LYS A 145 11.58 17.10 -11.87
CA LYS A 145 10.57 17.97 -11.22
C LYS A 145 10.06 17.32 -9.94
N ILE A 146 9.77 16.01 -9.95
CA ILE A 146 9.34 15.26 -8.76
C ILE A 146 10.44 15.30 -7.69
N ILE A 147 11.70 15.06 -8.05
CA ILE A 147 12.82 15.09 -7.10
C ILE A 147 12.93 16.47 -6.43
N ARG A 148 12.88 17.54 -7.21
CA ARG A 148 12.96 18.92 -6.67
C ARG A 148 11.79 19.24 -5.74
N GLU A 149 10.59 18.84 -6.12
CA GLU A 149 9.39 19.06 -5.30
C GLU A 149 9.49 18.33 -3.96
N ILE A 150 9.94 17.08 -3.98
CA ILE A 150 10.07 16.29 -2.75
C ILE A 150 11.26 16.78 -1.93
N GLN A 151 12.38 17.13 -2.54
CA GLN A 151 13.52 17.70 -1.82
C GLN A 151 13.16 19.01 -1.10
N SER A 152 12.27 19.82 -1.67
CA SER A 152 11.80 21.06 -1.03
C SER A 152 10.99 20.86 0.26
N LEU A 153 10.54 19.64 0.54
CA LEU A 153 9.84 19.29 1.79
C LEU A 153 10.80 19.05 2.95
N TYR A 154 12.09 18.91 2.66
CA TYR A 154 13.11 18.57 3.65
C TYR A 154 14.19 19.66 3.74
N ASP A 155 14.54 20.03 4.94
CA ASP A 155 15.66 20.96 5.20
C ASP A 155 17.02 20.31 4.93
N LYS A 156 17.08 18.96 5.10
CA LYS A 156 18.28 18.17 4.86
C LYS A 156 18.20 17.47 3.50
N GLN A 157 19.34 17.31 2.87
CA GLN A 157 19.42 16.58 1.60
C GLN A 157 19.04 15.11 1.80
N LYS A 158 18.08 14.62 0.99
CA LYS A 158 17.63 13.24 0.94
C LYS A 158 18.06 12.58 -0.37
N TYR A 159 18.36 11.29 -0.32
CA TYR A 159 18.67 10.51 -1.52
C TYR A 159 17.37 10.02 -2.16
N ILE A 160 16.92 10.72 -3.21
CA ILE A 160 15.65 10.43 -3.87
C ILE A 160 15.92 9.64 -5.14
N THR A 161 15.33 8.45 -5.23
CA THR A 161 15.41 7.57 -6.40
C THR A 161 14.03 7.39 -6.99
N ILE A 162 13.91 7.62 -8.32
CA ILE A 162 12.64 7.40 -9.03
C ILE A 162 12.81 6.20 -9.97
N CYS A 163 11.92 5.23 -9.79
CA CYS A 163 11.84 4.03 -10.59
C CYS A 163 10.53 4.02 -11.35
N ARG A 164 10.54 3.32 -12.49
CA ARG A 164 9.31 3.04 -13.24
C ARG A 164 8.83 1.63 -12.94
N SER A 165 7.51 1.48 -12.80
CA SER A 165 6.86 0.19 -12.73
C SER A 165 6.91 -0.50 -14.09
N ASN A 166 8.01 -1.20 -14.41
CA ASN A 166 8.08 -2.05 -15.59
C ASN A 166 8.46 -3.47 -15.17
N ARG A 167 7.81 -4.46 -15.77
CA ARG A 167 7.85 -5.89 -15.43
C ARG A 167 9.24 -6.54 -15.37
N SER A 168 10.26 -5.92 -15.91
CA SER A 168 11.53 -6.61 -16.20
C SER A 168 12.70 -6.25 -15.32
N ILE A 169 12.60 -5.24 -14.45
CA ILE A 169 13.76 -4.85 -13.64
C ILE A 169 13.26 -4.49 -12.22
N PRO A 170 13.58 -5.32 -11.20
CA PRO A 170 13.44 -4.85 -9.83
C PRO A 170 14.27 -3.57 -9.68
N CYS A 171 13.68 -2.52 -9.08
CA CYS A 171 14.41 -1.32 -8.71
C CYS A 171 15.59 -1.69 -7.82
N ARG A 172 16.71 -2.03 -8.44
CA ARG A 172 17.99 -2.03 -7.75
C ARG A 172 18.33 -0.56 -7.56
N PRO A 173 18.61 -0.10 -6.36
CA PRO A 173 19.24 1.20 -6.18
C PRO A 173 20.58 1.12 -6.90
N LYS A 174 20.61 1.54 -8.17
CA LYS A 174 21.88 1.85 -8.82
C LYS A 174 22.39 3.08 -8.10
N SER A 175 23.48 2.83 -7.35
CA SER A 175 24.44 3.83 -6.93
C SER A 175 24.31 5.13 -7.73
N ILE A 176 23.85 6.19 -7.01
CA ILE A 176 24.31 7.57 -7.16
C ILE A 176 24.20 8.14 -8.57
N TYR A 177 23.06 8.74 -8.91
CA TYR A 177 23.16 10.00 -9.62
C TYR A 177 23.36 11.08 -8.55
N GLN A 178 24.60 11.28 -8.18
CA GLN A 178 25.09 12.53 -7.64
C GLN A 178 24.79 13.55 -8.76
N ALA A 179 23.76 14.37 -8.54
CA ALA A 179 23.60 15.56 -9.32
C ALA A 179 24.83 16.42 -8.97
N ASP A 180 25.75 16.50 -9.92
CA ASP A 180 26.81 17.51 -9.94
C ASP A 180 26.13 18.89 -9.87
N PHE A 181 25.91 19.34 -8.64
CA PHE A 181 25.55 20.71 -8.33
C PHE A 181 26.80 21.42 -7.83
N MET A 182 27.84 21.38 -8.63
CA MET A 182 29.03 22.22 -8.48
C MET A 182 29.54 22.58 -9.87
N GLU A 183 28.91 23.56 -10.50
CA GLU A 183 29.62 24.47 -11.39
C GLU A 183 28.66 25.53 -11.93
N SER A 184 28.52 26.61 -11.16
CA SER A 184 28.40 27.98 -11.65
C SER A 184 28.27 28.92 -10.44
N LEU A 185 29.43 29.28 -9.92
CA LEU A 185 29.67 30.56 -9.29
C LEU A 185 30.54 31.35 -10.21
#